data_1bb57b67aa4a1069ad3dc613ab9f3baf
#
_entry.id   1bb57b67aa4a1069ad3dc613ab9f3baf
#
_cell.length_a   1.000
_cell.length_b   1.000
_cell.length_c   1.000
_cell.angle_alpha   90.00
_cell.angle_beta   90.00
_cell.angle_gamma   90.00
#
_symmetry.space_group_name_H-M   'P 1'
#
loop_
_entity.id
_entity.type
_entity.pdbx_description
1 polymer ?
#
loop_
_entity_poly.entity_id
_entity_poly.type
_entity_poly.pdbx_seq_one_letter_code
_entity_poly.pdbx_strand_id
1 'polypeptide(L)'
;MAHDVFNLADLPAKKEYYRGGETIVVEAEPSDGWYVLLSGKVGVYKKDFSVAEISKPGTVIGELGFLLNIPRTATLIAQESTLLMHVHITLDDLLTNYPAVVKHMIKILAERVVKTTEDWRDSMEKVSLF
;
A
#
# COMPACT_ATOMS: atom_id res chain seq x y z
N MET A 1 -5.05 -5.89 -23.22
CA MET A 1 -5.22 -6.04 -22.52
C MET A 1 -5.00 -5.62 -21.65
N ALA A 2 -5.04 -5.52 -21.56
CA ALA A 2 -4.76 -5.11 -20.75
C ALA A 2 -4.24 -5.43 -20.09
N HIS A 3 -3.95 -5.60 -20.20
CA HIS A 3 -3.57 -5.91 -19.52
C HIS A 3 -3.19 -5.50 -18.69
N ASP A 4 -3.71 -5.73 -18.53
CA ASP A 4 -3.37 -5.16 -17.60
C ASP A 4 -2.18 -5.53 -17.10
N VAL A 5 -1.60 -4.87 -17.01
CA VAL A 5 -0.29 -4.76 -16.65
C VAL A 5 0.06 -5.31 -15.32
N PHE A 6 -0.91 -5.47 -14.43
CA PHE A 6 -0.69 -5.95 -13.07
C PHE A 6 -1.45 -7.27 -12.88
N ASN A 7 -0.73 -8.37 -13.04
CA ASN A 7 -1.32 -9.69 -12.93
C ASN A 7 -0.92 -10.33 -11.60
N LEU A 8 -1.83 -10.26 -10.63
CA LEU A 8 -1.59 -10.81 -9.30
C LEU A 8 -1.46 -12.33 -9.29
N ALA A 9 -2.02 -13.02 -10.30
CA ALA A 9 -2.00 -14.47 -10.34
C ALA A 9 -0.59 -15.05 -10.48
N ASP A 10 0.34 -14.26 -11.01
CA ASP A 10 1.71 -14.72 -11.23
C ASP A 10 2.64 -14.44 -10.05
N LEU A 11 2.18 -13.70 -9.04
CA LEU A 11 3.01 -13.34 -7.90
C LEU A 11 2.95 -14.39 -6.79
N PRO A 12 4.07 -14.65 -6.10
CA PRO A 12 4.06 -15.49 -4.90
C PRO A 12 3.28 -14.78 -3.80
N ALA A 13 2.01 -15.12 -3.67
CA ALA A 13 1.12 -14.43 -2.75
C ALA A 13 0.08 -15.40 -2.20
N LYS A 14 -0.51 -15.00 -1.07
CA LYS A 14 -1.62 -15.74 -0.48
C LYS A 14 -2.70 -14.77 -0.03
N LYS A 15 -3.93 -15.25 -0.03
CA LYS A 15 -5.06 -14.47 0.47
C LYS A 15 -5.09 -14.55 1.99
N GLU A 16 -5.30 -13.40 2.63
CA GLU A 16 -5.46 -13.31 4.07
C GLU A 16 -6.77 -12.58 4.37
N TYR A 17 -7.54 -13.16 5.27
CA TYR A 17 -8.83 -12.63 5.65
C TYR A 17 -8.78 -12.06 7.07
N TYR A 18 -9.31 -10.85 7.24
CA TYR A 18 -9.35 -10.18 8.54
C TYR A 18 -10.78 -9.74 8.85
N ARG A 19 -11.15 -9.91 10.13
CA ARG A 19 -12.42 -9.38 10.62
C ARG A 19 -12.25 -7.92 11.00
N GLY A 20 -13.36 -7.18 11.03
CA GLY A 20 -13.33 -5.80 11.50
C GLY A 20 -12.73 -5.73 12.91
N GLY A 21 -11.79 -4.81 13.10
CA GLY A 21 -11.06 -4.62 14.35
C GLY A 21 -9.75 -5.37 14.46
N GLU A 22 -9.47 -6.31 13.56
CA GLU A 22 -8.21 -7.06 13.61
C GLU A 22 -7.06 -6.25 13.07
N THR A 23 -5.92 -6.33 13.74
CA THR A 23 -4.68 -5.66 13.31
C THR A 23 -4.00 -6.50 12.22
N ILE A 24 -3.65 -5.84 11.12
CA ILE A 24 -2.99 -6.49 9.98
C ILE A 24 -1.48 -6.39 10.12
N VAL A 25 -0.96 -5.18 10.35
CA VAL A 25 0.45 -4.92 10.63
C VAL A 25 0.57 -3.85 11.70
N VAL A 26 1.70 -3.81 12.38
CA VAL A 26 1.98 -2.87 13.46
C VAL A 26 3.12 -1.95 13.05
N GLU A 27 2.96 -0.65 13.30
CA GLU A 27 3.98 0.36 13.04
C GLU A 27 5.28 0.00 13.74
N ALA A 28 6.41 0.22 13.06
CA ALA A 28 7.77 -0.04 13.53
C ALA A 28 8.19 -1.51 13.52
N GLU A 29 7.28 -2.44 13.28
CA GLU A 29 7.67 -3.84 13.13
C GLU A 29 8.31 -4.08 11.76
N PRO A 30 9.14 -5.14 11.63
CA PRO A 30 9.78 -5.44 10.36
C PRO A 30 8.76 -5.64 9.24
N SER A 31 9.08 -5.16 8.05
CA SER A 31 8.24 -5.35 6.87
C SER A 31 8.39 -6.78 6.35
N ASP A 32 7.25 -7.39 6.00
CA ASP A 32 7.20 -8.75 5.46
C ASP A 32 6.33 -8.70 4.20
N GLY A 33 6.96 -8.35 3.08
CA GLY A 33 6.25 -8.20 1.82
C GLY A 33 5.34 -6.98 1.79
N TRP A 34 4.30 -7.08 0.97
CA TRP A 34 3.33 -6.00 0.80
C TRP A 34 1.97 -6.59 0.48
N TYR A 35 0.95 -5.74 0.46
CA TYR A 35 -0.43 -6.20 0.33
C TYR A 35 -1.13 -5.52 -0.83
N VAL A 36 -2.16 -6.19 -1.34
CA VAL A 36 -3.12 -5.59 -2.28
C VAL A 36 -4.51 -5.80 -1.70
N LEU A 37 -5.28 -4.72 -1.61
CA LEU A 37 -6.66 -4.81 -1.12
C LEU A 37 -7.53 -5.48 -2.18
N LEU A 38 -8.20 -6.57 -1.81
CA LEU A 38 -9.16 -7.25 -2.69
C LEU A 38 -10.59 -6.82 -2.37
N SER A 39 -10.94 -6.73 -1.09
CA SER A 39 -12.25 -6.23 -0.66
C SER A 39 -12.17 -5.78 0.79
N GLY A 40 -13.09 -4.91 1.20
CA GLY A 40 -13.18 -4.44 2.57
C GLY A 40 -12.61 -3.04 2.74
N LYS A 41 -12.20 -2.74 3.97
CA LYS A 41 -11.72 -1.42 4.34
C LYS A 41 -10.62 -1.51 5.38
N VAL A 42 -9.53 -0.79 5.16
CA VAL A 42 -8.35 -0.77 6.04
C VAL A 42 -8.13 0.63 6.56
N GLY A 43 -8.04 0.77 7.88
CA GLY A 43 -7.64 2.03 8.51
C GLY A 43 -6.14 2.08 8.66
N VAL A 44 -5.56 3.25 8.40
CA VAL A 44 -4.12 3.51 8.52
C VAL A 44 -3.91 4.43 9.70
N TYR A 45 -3.06 4.01 10.63
CA TYR A 45 -2.81 4.75 11.89
C TYR A 45 -1.33 4.99 12.09
N LYS A 46 -0.98 6.21 12.49
CA LYS A 46 0.39 6.55 12.90
C LYS A 46 0.35 7.06 14.32
N LYS A 47 1.07 6.38 15.22
CA LYS A 47 1.11 6.74 16.65
C LYS A 47 -0.31 6.93 17.20
N ASP A 48 -1.18 5.97 16.89
CA ASP A 48 -2.57 5.92 17.33
C ASP A 48 -3.50 6.95 16.70
N PHE A 49 -3.02 7.78 15.79
CA PHE A 49 -3.87 8.70 15.05
C PHE A 49 -4.29 8.10 13.72
N SER A 50 -5.59 8.18 13.42
CA SER A 50 -6.10 7.78 12.11
C SER A 50 -5.64 8.79 11.06
N VAL A 51 -4.87 8.32 10.07
CA VAL A 51 -4.34 9.20 9.04
C VAL A 51 -4.96 8.95 7.67
N ALA A 52 -5.55 7.78 7.45
CA ALA A 52 -6.16 7.44 6.17
C ALA A 52 -7.07 6.23 6.28
N GLU A 53 -7.88 6.06 5.25
CA GLU A 53 -8.74 4.89 5.07
C GLU A 53 -8.56 4.39 3.65
N ILE A 54 -8.43 3.08 3.47
CA ILE A 54 -8.23 2.47 2.16
C ILE A 54 -9.40 1.53 1.91
N SER A 55 -10.17 1.80 0.86
CA SER A 55 -11.33 0.99 0.51
C SER A 55 -11.41 0.65 -0.97
N LYS A 56 -10.50 1.16 -1.79
CA LYS A 56 -10.53 0.90 -3.23
C LYS A 56 -9.83 -0.43 -3.53
N PRO A 57 -10.54 -1.43 -4.08
CA PRO A 57 -9.91 -2.68 -4.49
C PRO A 57 -8.77 -2.43 -5.49
N GLY A 58 -7.70 -3.19 -5.35
CA GLY A 58 -6.51 -3.04 -6.17
C GLY A 58 -5.45 -2.10 -5.57
N THR A 59 -5.76 -1.43 -4.46
CA THR A 59 -4.78 -0.54 -3.83
C THR A 59 -3.64 -1.36 -3.24
N VAL A 60 -2.41 -0.94 -3.55
CA VAL A 60 -1.19 -1.54 -3.01
C VAL A 60 -0.90 -0.89 -1.66
N ILE A 61 -0.60 -1.71 -0.65
CA ILE A 61 -0.43 -1.27 0.73
C ILE A 61 0.87 -1.86 1.29
N GLY A 62 1.64 -1.02 1.99
CA GLY A 62 2.87 -1.49 2.66
C GLY A 62 4.08 -1.60 1.75
N GLU A 63 4.00 -1.07 0.55
CA GLU A 63 5.08 -1.16 -0.43
C GLU A 63 6.30 -0.33 -0.05
N LEU A 64 6.13 0.74 0.74
CA LEU A 64 7.28 1.56 1.14
C LEU A 64 8.24 0.77 2.03
N GLY A 65 7.73 0.03 3.01
CA GLY A 65 8.56 -0.81 3.85
C GLY A 65 9.28 -1.88 3.04
N PHE A 66 8.57 -2.46 2.08
CA PHE A 66 9.14 -3.46 1.19
C PHE A 66 10.25 -2.88 0.29
N LEU A 67 9.93 -1.79 -0.42
CA LEU A 67 10.86 -1.20 -1.39
C LEU A 67 12.10 -0.59 -0.74
N LEU A 68 11.93 0.04 0.41
CA LEU A 68 13.01 0.72 1.10
C LEU A 68 13.72 -0.17 2.14
N ASN A 69 13.19 -1.36 2.36
CA ASN A 69 13.68 -2.28 3.38
C ASN A 69 13.75 -1.59 4.76
N ILE A 70 12.65 -0.95 5.13
CA ILE A 70 12.49 -0.25 6.41
C ILE A 70 11.32 -0.86 7.16
N PRO A 71 11.24 -0.62 8.48
CA PRO A 71 10.10 -1.09 9.27
C PRO A 71 8.78 -0.50 8.76
N ARG A 72 7.67 -1.13 9.12
CA ARG A 72 6.33 -0.65 8.75
C ARG A 72 6.16 0.80 9.19
N THR A 73 5.67 1.63 8.28
CA THR A 73 5.52 3.06 8.52
C THR A 73 4.21 3.42 9.21
N ALA A 74 3.30 2.48 9.32
CA ALA A 74 2.00 2.69 9.95
C ALA A 74 1.43 1.37 10.45
N THR A 75 0.46 1.47 11.35
CA THR A 75 -0.37 0.33 11.78
C THR A 75 -1.59 0.25 10.87
N LEU A 76 -1.91 -0.95 10.42
CA LEU A 76 -3.09 -1.20 9.58
C LEU A 76 -4.07 -2.07 10.35
N ILE A 77 -5.32 -1.62 10.41
CA ILE A 77 -6.39 -2.33 11.10
C ILE A 77 -7.58 -2.48 10.16
N ALA A 78 -8.10 -3.69 10.04
CA ALA A 78 -9.31 -3.93 9.25
C ALA A 78 -10.48 -3.22 9.94
N GLN A 79 -11.23 -2.43 9.20
CA GLN A 79 -12.38 -1.71 9.74
C GLN A 79 -13.70 -2.44 9.50
N GLU A 80 -13.68 -3.44 8.65
CA GLU A 80 -14.78 -4.36 8.37
C GLU A 80 -14.14 -5.65 7.85
N SER A 81 -14.95 -6.63 7.49
CA SER A 81 -14.44 -7.86 6.86
C SER A 81 -13.61 -7.49 5.65
N THR A 82 -12.34 -7.86 5.67
CA THR A 82 -11.36 -7.43 4.67
C THR A 82 -10.58 -8.61 4.14
N LEU A 83 -10.43 -8.65 2.83
CA LEU A 83 -9.62 -9.66 2.15
C LEU A 83 -8.44 -8.97 1.49
N LEU A 84 -7.25 -9.44 1.83
CA LEU A 84 -6.00 -8.94 1.30
C LEU A 84 -5.26 -10.03 0.54
N MET A 85 -4.51 -9.64 -0.47
CA MET A 85 -3.50 -10.48 -1.08
C MET A 85 -2.17 -10.07 -0.44
N HIS A 86 -1.51 -11.00 0.23
CA HIS A 86 -0.21 -10.75 0.85
C HIS A 86 0.88 -11.31 -0.05
N VAL A 87 1.70 -10.42 -0.61
CA VAL A 87 2.74 -10.78 -1.57
C VAL A 87 4.06 -10.97 -0.83
N HIS A 88 4.63 -12.17 -0.96
CA HIS A 88 5.91 -12.55 -0.36
C HIS A 88 6.93 -12.75 -1.46
N ILE A 89 7.82 -11.77 -1.65
CA ILE A 89 8.81 -11.83 -2.73
C ILE A 89 9.98 -10.92 -2.35
N THR A 90 11.17 -11.23 -2.80
CA THR A 90 12.30 -10.32 -2.64
C THR A 90 12.25 -9.25 -3.72
N LEU A 91 12.85 -8.09 -3.45
CA LEU A 91 12.92 -7.03 -4.45
C LEU A 91 13.67 -7.49 -5.70
N ASP A 92 14.78 -8.21 -5.51
CA ASP A 92 15.56 -8.72 -6.64
C ASP A 92 14.75 -9.66 -7.53
N ASP A 93 13.98 -10.57 -6.91
CA ASP A 93 13.12 -11.49 -7.65
C ASP A 93 12.02 -10.73 -8.38
N LEU A 94 11.44 -9.73 -7.73
CA LEU A 94 10.42 -8.88 -8.33
C LEU A 94 10.97 -8.16 -9.56
N LEU A 95 12.15 -7.56 -9.45
CA LEU A 95 12.80 -6.84 -10.55
C LEU A 95 13.13 -7.77 -11.71
N THR A 96 13.60 -8.97 -11.40
CA THR A 96 14.05 -9.92 -12.42
C THR A 96 12.87 -10.58 -13.14
N ASN A 97 11.86 -11.01 -12.40
CA ASN A 97 10.81 -11.86 -12.96
C ASN A 97 9.47 -11.16 -13.18
N TYR A 98 9.28 -9.98 -12.59
CA TYR A 98 7.99 -9.27 -12.68
C TYR A 98 8.18 -7.78 -13.01
N PRO A 99 8.88 -7.45 -14.11
CA PRO A 99 9.16 -6.05 -14.42
C PRO A 99 7.90 -5.22 -14.68
N ALA A 100 6.83 -5.82 -15.17
CA ALA A 100 5.57 -5.11 -15.38
C ALA A 100 4.94 -4.67 -14.05
N VAL A 101 5.07 -5.48 -13.00
CA VAL A 101 4.60 -5.14 -11.67
C VAL A 101 5.41 -3.97 -11.11
N VAL A 102 6.73 -4.00 -11.28
CA VAL A 102 7.61 -2.91 -10.84
C VAL A 102 7.24 -1.62 -11.53
N LYS A 103 7.02 -1.66 -12.84
CA LYS A 103 6.61 -0.49 -13.62
C LYS A 103 5.29 0.09 -13.08
N HIS A 104 4.33 -0.77 -12.78
CA HIS A 104 3.05 -0.37 -12.24
C HIS A 104 3.22 0.30 -10.85
N MET A 105 4.05 -0.28 -9.99
CA MET A 105 4.33 0.28 -8.67
C MET A 105 5.00 1.65 -8.76
N ILE A 106 5.95 1.80 -9.67
CA ILE A 106 6.63 3.08 -9.89
C ILE A 106 5.60 4.15 -10.30
N LYS A 107 4.69 3.80 -11.20
CA LYS A 107 3.63 4.72 -11.64
C LYS A 107 2.74 5.15 -10.47
N ILE A 108 2.29 4.19 -9.66
CA ILE A 108 1.45 4.47 -8.50
C ILE A 108 2.16 5.43 -7.54
N LEU A 109 3.43 5.15 -7.24
CA LEU A 109 4.21 5.97 -6.31
C LEU A 109 4.45 7.36 -6.86
N ALA A 110 4.73 7.47 -8.16
CA ALA A 110 4.91 8.76 -8.81
C ALA A 110 3.62 9.59 -8.76
N GLU A 111 2.47 8.95 -9.01
CA GLU A 111 1.17 9.62 -8.91
C GLU A 111 0.89 10.13 -7.51
N ARG A 112 1.26 9.34 -6.49
CA ARG A 112 1.12 9.77 -5.09
C ARG A 112 1.98 10.98 -4.77
N VAL A 113 3.20 11.04 -5.32
CA VAL A 113 4.09 12.19 -5.13
C VAL A 113 3.47 13.44 -5.74
N VAL A 114 2.96 13.34 -6.97
CA VAL A 114 2.30 14.47 -7.64
C VAL A 114 1.12 14.96 -6.82
N LYS A 115 0.26 14.05 -6.39
CA LYS A 115 -0.93 14.40 -5.60
C LYS A 115 -0.54 15.07 -4.28
N THR A 116 0.44 14.53 -3.57
CA THR A 116 0.90 15.08 -2.31
C THR A 116 1.44 16.50 -2.50
N THR A 117 2.20 16.72 -3.56
CA THR A 117 2.74 18.03 -3.88
C THR A 117 1.63 19.04 -4.17
N GLU A 118 0.62 18.62 -4.94
CA GLU A 118 -0.53 19.47 -5.25
C GLU A 118 -1.33 19.81 -3.99
N ASP A 119 -1.61 18.83 -3.15
CA ASP A 119 -2.34 19.02 -1.89
C ASP A 119 -1.59 19.97 -0.97
N TRP A 120 -0.27 19.84 -0.90
CA TRP A 120 0.57 20.71 -0.09
C TRP A 120 0.53 22.14 -0.60
N ARG A 121 0.63 22.35 -1.90
CA ARG A 121 0.57 23.67 -2.53
C ARG A 121 -0.78 24.34 -2.24
N ASP A 122 -1.87 23.60 -2.42
CA ASP A 122 -3.21 24.11 -2.16
C ASP A 122 -3.36 24.54 -0.72
N SER A 123 -2.85 23.78 0.23
CA SER A 123 -2.87 24.11 1.64
C SER A 123 -2.08 25.39 1.92
N MET A 124 -0.92 25.54 1.31
CA MET A 124 -0.09 26.73 1.48
C MET A 124 -0.77 27.97 0.89
N GLU A 125 -1.41 27.84 -0.26
CA GLU A 125 -2.15 28.93 -0.87
C GLU A 125 -3.31 29.39 0.01
N LYS A 126 -4.04 28.41 0.59
CA LYS A 126 -5.18 28.72 1.45
C LYS A 126 -4.79 29.51 2.70
N VAL A 127 -3.61 29.27 3.22
CA VAL A 127 -3.13 29.97 4.42
C VAL A 127 -2.19 31.14 4.06
N SER A 128 -2.08 31.45 2.78
CA SER A 128 -1.32 32.62 2.28
C SER A 128 0.15 32.59 2.70
N LEU A 129 0.78 31.42 2.61
CA LEU A 129 2.20 31.29 2.94
C LEU A 129 3.12 31.57 1.77
N PHE A 130 2.58 31.80 0.60
CA PHE A 130 3.35 32.20 -0.59
C PHE A 130 2.95 33.56 -1.10
#